data_af6ea90bc848748a8dc2a6b5aee90e50
#
_entry.id   af6ea90bc848748a8dc2a6b5aee90e50
#
_cell.length_a   1.000
_cell.length_b   1.000
_cell.length_c   1.000
_cell.angle_alpha   90.00
_cell.angle_beta   90.00
_cell.angle_gamma   90.00
#
_symmetry.space_group_name_H-M   'P 1'
#
loop_
_entity.id
_entity.type
_entity.pdbx_description
1 polymer ?
#
loop_
_entity_poly.entity_id
_entity_poly.type
_entity_poly.pdbx_seq_one_letter_code
_entity_poly.pdbx_strand_id
1 'polypeptide(L)'
;MLGLLSRVDHPIRSQERPVRNFRELEHAIKTGQPVTFHYLNRSKEERHRRIFPKKLFRRKEAIYCRAFDARRKEYRAFRLDRMNDLKIDLKGKHIK
;
A
#
# COMPACT_ATOMS: atom_id res chain seq x y z
N MET A 1 -10.39 -15.91 20.71
CA MET A 1 -9.55 -14.74 20.96
C MET A 1 -8.38 -14.65 20.00
N LEU A 2 -7.72 -15.78 19.75
CA LEU A 2 -6.59 -15.77 18.84
C LEU A 2 -6.97 -15.29 17.45
N GLY A 3 -8.16 -15.61 16.99
CA GLY A 3 -8.60 -15.16 15.68
C GLY A 3 -8.68 -13.66 15.54
N LEU A 4 -8.96 -12.96 16.64
CA LEU A 4 -9.01 -11.52 16.62
C LEU A 4 -7.63 -10.91 16.45
N LEU A 5 -6.63 -11.55 17.07
CA LEU A 5 -5.27 -11.05 16.99
C LEU A 5 -4.73 -11.10 15.55
N SER A 6 -5.15 -12.09 14.78
CA SER A 6 -4.68 -12.20 13.40
C SER A 6 -5.22 -11.10 12.50
N ARG A 7 -6.22 -10.36 12.95
CA ARG A 7 -6.80 -9.25 12.21
C ARG A 7 -6.30 -7.89 12.66
N VAL A 8 -5.47 -7.88 13.69
CA VAL A 8 -4.94 -6.62 14.20
C VAL A 8 -3.81 -6.15 13.30
N ASP A 9 -3.85 -4.87 12.97
CA ASP A 9 -2.75 -4.26 12.23
C ASP A 9 -1.59 -4.06 13.18
N HIS A 10 -0.41 -4.47 12.75
CA HIS A 10 0.80 -4.37 13.56
C HIS A 10 1.72 -3.29 13.02
N PRO A 11 2.48 -2.65 13.90
CA PRO A 11 3.46 -1.67 13.44
C PRO A 11 4.56 -2.34 12.64
N ILE A 12 5.20 -1.56 11.78
CA ILE A 12 6.32 -2.04 10.99
C ILE A 12 7.57 -1.99 11.84
N ARG A 13 8.30 -3.09 11.88
CA ARG A 13 9.59 -3.14 12.58
C ARG A 13 10.69 -2.63 11.69
N SER A 14 11.76 -2.15 12.31
CA SER A 14 12.87 -1.59 11.54
C SER A 14 13.46 -2.59 10.56
N GLN A 15 13.55 -3.86 10.91
CA GLN A 15 14.10 -4.85 10.01
C GLN A 15 13.20 -5.16 8.82
N GLU A 16 11.96 -4.68 8.83
CA GLU A 16 11.02 -4.86 7.72
C GLU A 16 11.09 -3.71 6.71
N ARG A 17 11.78 -2.62 7.05
CA ARG A 17 11.83 -1.45 6.18
C ARG A 17 12.47 -1.67 4.81
N PRO A 18 13.45 -2.56 4.66
CA PRO A 18 14.00 -2.83 3.34
C PRO A 18 13.11 -3.61 2.39
N VAL A 19 11.89 -3.88 2.79
CA VAL A 19 10.94 -4.60 1.93
C VAL A 19 10.69 -3.79 0.67
N ARG A 20 10.53 -4.51 -0.44
CA ARG A 20 10.26 -3.92 -1.74
C ARG A 20 9.08 -2.95 -1.66
N ASN A 21 9.22 -1.81 -2.31
CA ASN A 21 8.21 -0.76 -2.38
C ASN A 21 7.99 0.02 -1.09
N PHE A 22 8.65 -0.38 0.00
CA PHE A 22 8.40 0.25 1.29
C PHE A 22 8.80 1.73 1.30
N ARG A 23 10.01 2.02 0.84
CA ARG A 23 10.52 3.38 0.89
C ARG A 23 9.72 4.35 0.04
N GLU A 24 9.34 3.91 -1.14
CA GLU A 24 8.55 4.73 -2.03
C GLU A 24 7.20 5.06 -1.42
N LEU A 25 6.56 4.06 -0.82
CA LEU A 25 5.27 4.28 -0.19
C LEU A 25 5.40 5.15 1.04
N GLU A 26 6.44 4.96 1.84
CA GLU A 26 6.67 5.80 3.01
C GLU A 26 6.83 7.26 2.60
N HIS A 27 7.59 7.50 1.54
CA HIS A 27 7.78 8.86 1.04
C HIS A 27 6.46 9.45 0.55
N ALA A 28 5.69 8.68 -0.20
CA ALA A 28 4.41 9.15 -0.72
C ALA A 28 3.44 9.49 0.41
N ILE A 29 3.45 8.70 1.48
CA ILE A 29 2.61 8.99 2.64
C ILE A 29 3.01 10.33 3.26
N LYS A 30 4.30 10.55 3.43
CA LYS A 30 4.78 11.80 4.05
C LYS A 30 4.46 13.03 3.21
N THR A 31 4.48 12.88 1.91
CA THR A 31 4.30 14.02 1.01
C THR A 31 2.88 14.14 0.48
N GLY A 32 2.00 13.19 0.80
CA GLY A 32 0.63 13.22 0.33
C GLY A 32 0.48 12.97 -1.15
N GLN A 33 1.46 12.32 -1.77
CA GLN A 33 1.45 12.08 -3.20
C GLN A 33 0.81 10.74 -3.53
N PRO A 34 0.09 10.66 -4.65
CA PRO A 34 -0.42 9.37 -5.10
C PRO A 34 0.67 8.53 -5.73
N VAL A 35 0.42 7.23 -5.78
CA VAL A 35 1.32 6.31 -6.45
C VAL A 35 0.52 5.47 -7.45
N THR A 36 1.21 5.00 -8.47
CA THR A 36 0.64 4.09 -9.46
C THR A 36 1.44 2.80 -9.45
N PHE A 37 0.78 1.72 -9.75
CA PHE A 37 1.43 0.41 -9.82
C PHE A 37 0.52 -0.58 -10.52
N HIS A 38 1.08 -1.74 -10.84
CA HIS A 38 0.32 -2.87 -11.35
C HIS A 38 0.14 -3.84 -10.21
N TYR A 39 -1.09 -4.17 -9.90
CA TYR A 39 -1.40 -5.02 -8.76
C TYR A 39 -1.85 -6.39 -9.21
N LEU A 40 -1.19 -7.42 -8.70
CA LEU A 40 -1.52 -8.80 -8.98
C LEU A 40 -2.52 -9.29 -7.94
N ASN A 41 -3.75 -9.51 -8.35
CA ASN A 41 -4.78 -9.94 -7.42
C ASN A 41 -4.71 -11.46 -7.18
N ARG A 42 -5.62 -11.97 -6.38
CA ARG A 42 -5.63 -13.40 -6.05
C ARG A 42 -5.87 -14.30 -7.26
N SER A 43 -6.57 -13.78 -8.24
CA SER A 43 -6.83 -14.52 -9.48
C SER A 43 -5.67 -14.43 -10.45
N LYS A 44 -4.57 -13.82 -10.01
CA LYS A 44 -3.38 -13.61 -10.82
C LYS A 44 -3.61 -12.71 -12.03
N GLU A 45 -4.63 -11.87 -11.94
CA GLU A 45 -4.84 -10.82 -12.91
C GLU A 45 -4.09 -9.59 -12.47
N GLU A 46 -3.44 -8.93 -13.40
CA GLU A 46 -2.71 -7.72 -13.12
C GLU A 46 -3.52 -6.52 -13.58
N ARG A 47 -3.73 -5.57 -12.68
CA ARG A 47 -4.47 -4.36 -12.99
C ARG A 47 -3.71 -3.13 -12.55
N HIS A 48 -3.77 -2.11 -13.37
CA HIS A 48 -3.16 -0.82 -13.02
C HIS A 48 -3.99 -0.13 -11.94
N ARG A 49 -3.30 0.39 -10.92
CA ARG A 49 -3.94 1.06 -9.80
C ARG A 49 -3.32 2.41 -9.57
N ARG A 50 -4.11 3.34 -9.07
CA ARG A 50 -3.65 4.65 -8.63
C ARG A 50 -4.30 4.93 -7.29
N ILE A 51 -3.48 5.10 -6.27
CA ILE A 51 -3.97 5.22 -4.90
C ILE A 51 -3.26 6.35 -4.17
N PHE A 52 -3.86 6.80 -3.08
CA PHE A 52 -3.25 7.76 -2.16
C PHE A 52 -2.90 7.01 -0.89
N PRO A 53 -1.63 6.62 -0.72
CA PRO A 53 -1.24 5.83 0.44
C PRO A 53 -1.39 6.62 1.74
N LYS A 54 -1.83 5.92 2.78
CA LYS A 54 -2.09 6.54 4.07
C LYS A 54 -1.29 5.91 5.20
N LYS A 55 -1.11 4.59 5.18
CA LYS A 55 -0.49 3.90 6.29
C LYS A 55 0.12 2.59 5.84
N LEU A 56 1.27 2.27 6.40
CA LEU A 56 1.90 0.97 6.21
C LEU A 56 1.73 0.17 7.50
N PHE A 57 1.42 -1.09 7.37
CA PHE A 57 1.23 -1.95 8.53
C PHE A 57 1.52 -3.40 8.16
N ARG A 58 1.75 -4.21 9.19
CA ARG A 58 1.99 -5.63 9.02
C ARG A 58 0.79 -6.40 9.53
N ARG A 59 0.39 -7.40 8.75
CA ARG A 59 -0.64 -8.33 9.17
C ARG A 59 -0.16 -9.73 8.85
N LYS A 60 0.02 -10.54 9.91
CA LYS A 60 0.66 -11.83 9.77
C LYS A 60 2.07 -11.64 9.19
N GLU A 61 2.37 -12.24 8.07
CA GLU A 61 3.71 -12.20 7.49
C GLU A 61 3.84 -11.27 6.30
N ALA A 62 2.85 -10.44 6.07
CA ALA A 62 2.85 -9.57 4.92
C ALA A 62 2.76 -8.11 5.33
N ILE A 63 3.33 -7.26 4.50
CA ILE A 63 3.25 -5.81 4.68
C ILE A 63 2.19 -5.28 3.73
N TYR A 64 1.34 -4.43 4.28
CA TYR A 64 0.23 -3.84 3.53
C TYR A 64 0.32 -2.33 3.57
N CYS A 65 -0.27 -1.72 2.57
CA CYS A 65 -0.47 -0.28 2.51
C CYS A 65 -1.96 -0.01 2.49
N ARG A 66 -2.45 0.69 3.51
CA ARG A 66 -3.81 1.20 3.49
C ARG A 66 -3.82 2.47 2.68
N ALA A 67 -4.73 2.57 1.74
CA ALA A 67 -4.74 3.68 0.81
C ALA A 67 -6.14 3.98 0.34
N PHE A 68 -6.35 5.23 -0.09
CA PHE A 68 -7.60 5.62 -0.71
C PHE A 68 -7.51 5.35 -2.21
N ASP A 69 -8.41 4.54 -2.70
CA ASP A 69 -8.53 4.23 -4.12
C ASP A 69 -9.51 5.23 -4.72
N ALA A 70 -8.99 6.22 -5.42
CA ALA A 70 -9.83 7.30 -5.93
C ALA A 70 -10.82 6.82 -6.97
N ARG A 71 -10.48 5.79 -7.71
CA ARG A 71 -11.38 5.25 -8.74
C ARG A 71 -12.60 4.59 -8.11
N ARG A 72 -12.37 3.84 -7.04
CA ARG A 72 -13.45 3.15 -6.32
C ARG A 72 -14.03 3.97 -5.20
N LYS A 73 -13.36 5.08 -4.84
CA LYS A 73 -13.79 5.97 -3.78
C LYS A 73 -13.93 5.26 -2.44
N GLU A 74 -12.98 4.41 -2.14
CA GLU A 74 -12.98 3.67 -0.88
C GLU A 74 -11.58 3.41 -0.42
N TYR A 75 -11.42 3.15 0.89
CA TYR A 75 -10.15 2.76 1.45
C TYR A 75 -9.97 1.26 1.30
N ARG A 76 -8.77 0.87 0.90
CA ARG A 76 -8.44 -0.52 0.70
C ARG A 76 -7.03 -0.78 1.20
N ALA A 77 -6.72 -2.06 1.45
CA ALA A 77 -5.38 -2.48 1.82
C ALA A 77 -4.76 -3.25 0.67
N PHE A 78 -3.54 -2.87 0.32
CA PHE A 78 -2.82 -3.48 -0.78
C PHE A 78 -1.54 -4.11 -0.25
N ARG A 79 -1.28 -5.32 -0.65
CA ARG A 79 -0.11 -6.04 -0.22
C ARG A 79 1.10 -5.60 -1.03
N LEU A 80 2.19 -5.23 -0.35
CA LEU A 80 3.34 -4.65 -1.02
C LEU A 80 3.99 -5.61 -2.02
N ASP A 81 4.05 -6.89 -1.69
CA ASP A 81 4.69 -7.85 -2.56
C ASP A 81 3.89 -8.17 -3.81
N ARG A 82 2.68 -7.64 -3.92
CA ARG A 82 1.86 -7.78 -5.12
C ARG A 82 1.87 -6.55 -6.00
N MET A 83 2.61 -5.52 -5.59
CA MET A 83 2.74 -4.30 -6.36
C MET A 83 3.95 -4.39 -7.27
N ASN A 84 3.76 -4.15 -8.55
CA ASN A 84 4.83 -4.14 -9.53
C ASN A 84 4.93 -2.78 -10.18
N ASP A 85 6.14 -2.37 -10.48
CA ASP A 85 6.39 -1.12 -11.22
C ASP A 85 5.78 0.09 -10.52
N LEU A 86 6.02 0.18 -9.23
CA LEU A 86 5.47 1.26 -8.41
C LEU A 86 6.19 2.57 -8.71
N LYS A 87 5.41 3.62 -8.92
CA LYS A 87 5.93 4.95 -9.19
C LYS A 87 5.13 5.99 -8.43
N ILE A 88 5.82 7.02 -7.95
CA ILE A 88 5.16 8.16 -7.36
C ILE A 88 4.65 9.05 -8.48
N ASP A 89 3.37 9.40 -8.42
CA ASP A 89 2.75 10.20 -9.46
C ASP A 89 2.85 11.66 -9.08
N LEU A 90 3.86 12.32 -9.60
CA LEU A 90 4.12 13.72 -9.27
C LEU A 90 3.04 14.66 -9.79
N LYS A 91 2.32 14.25 -10.82
CA LYS A 91 1.30 15.10 -11.41
C LYS A 91 0.04 15.16 -10.56
N GLY A 92 -0.15 14.21 -9.67
CA GLY A 92 -1.36 14.13 -8.86
C GLY A 92 -1.21 14.69 -7.47
N LYS A 93 -0.16 15.39 -7.18
CA LYS A 93 0.14 15.82 -5.82
C LYS A 93 -0.86 16.80 -5.22
N HIS A 94 -1.64 17.47 -6.03
CA HIS A 94 -2.55 18.49 -5.56
C HIS A 94 -3.98 18.00 -5.36
N ILE A 95 -4.20 16.74 -5.48
CA ILE A 95 -5.52 16.20 -5.30
C ILE A 95 -5.87 16.22 -3.81
N LYS A 96 -7.00 16.74 -3.52
CA LYS A 96 -7.47 16.85 -2.15
C LYS A 96 -8.45 15.77 -1.82
#